data_540cec5062d00ead4f26cbf787f887e2
#
_entry.id   540cec5062d00ead4f26cbf787f887e2
#
_cell.length_a   1.000
_cell.length_b   1.000
_cell.length_c   1.000
_cell.angle_alpha   90.00
_cell.angle_beta   90.00
_cell.angle_gamma   90.00
#
_symmetry.space_group_name_H-M   'P 1'
#
loop_
_entity.id
_entity.type
_entity.pdbx_description
1 polymer ?
#
loop_
_entity_poly.entity_id
_entity_poly.type
_entity_poly.pdbx_seq_one_letter_code
_entity_poly.pdbx_strand_id
1 'polypeptide(L)'
;MGNDVRWVGTESGYGRETEWSATVLAPGGTPESVAINEALGIDAMSEDLGSSSLLSRANHLFWYPAEVDVSIRPGWFWHASEDSLVKDVAKLSDIYLSSVGRNAVLLLNVPPDNRGLITDHDINSLRGLKTWTDKLYATDLLNGSRPYGRGASNLTDGDNSTSWNPRHNPVASFVPAIAATFNVAMLQEDISKGQRVEKFIIEALSGTEWDTIATGTTIGYKRLIRFPEVKADEIKLTIVSSRAAPYISTFALYHTE
;
A
#
# COMPACT_ATOMS: atom_id res chain seq x y z
N MET A 1 -0.47 26.65 -1.94
CA MET A 1 -0.93 25.30 -2.34
C MET A 1 0.26 24.39 -2.23
N GLY A 2 0.17 23.26 -1.55
CA GLY A 2 1.22 22.25 -1.54
C GLY A 2 1.27 21.50 -2.87
N ASN A 3 2.36 20.80 -3.14
CA ASN A 3 2.43 19.85 -4.26
C ASN A 3 1.46 18.70 -3.98
N ASP A 4 0.86 18.15 -5.03
CA ASP A 4 -0.15 17.10 -4.89
C ASP A 4 0.47 15.77 -4.46
N VAL A 5 1.70 15.47 -4.95
CA VAL A 5 2.46 14.23 -4.64
C VAL A 5 3.94 14.51 -4.45
N ARG A 6 4.64 13.63 -3.73
CA ARG A 6 6.06 13.64 -3.46
C ARG A 6 6.76 12.51 -4.23
N TRP A 7 7.64 12.87 -5.15
CA TRP A 7 8.51 11.89 -5.79
C TRP A 7 9.45 11.22 -4.76
N VAL A 8 9.54 9.90 -4.79
CA VAL A 8 10.34 9.13 -3.81
C VAL A 8 11.84 9.07 -4.15
N GLY A 9 12.29 9.72 -5.24
CA GLY A 9 13.71 9.83 -5.61
C GLY A 9 14.25 8.67 -6.43
N THR A 10 13.44 7.73 -6.89
CA THR A 10 13.85 6.61 -7.75
C THR A 10 12.83 6.34 -8.83
N GLU A 11 13.29 5.90 -10.01
CA GLU A 11 12.47 5.51 -11.17
C GLU A 11 12.30 3.98 -11.26
N SER A 12 12.35 3.31 -10.11
CA SER A 12 12.36 1.84 -10.06
C SER A 12 10.97 1.21 -10.08
N GLY A 13 9.92 1.97 -9.78
CA GLY A 13 8.58 1.47 -9.55
C GLY A 13 8.35 0.92 -8.14
N TYR A 14 9.29 1.09 -7.21
CA TYR A 14 9.21 0.53 -5.86
C TYR A 14 9.12 1.64 -4.80
N GLY A 15 8.01 1.68 -4.06
CA GLY A 15 7.84 2.51 -2.87
C GLY A 15 8.58 1.94 -1.66
N ARG A 16 8.71 2.77 -0.63
CA ARG A 16 9.32 2.36 0.64
C ARG A 16 8.40 1.40 1.40
N GLU A 17 8.97 0.57 2.26
CA GLU A 17 8.19 -0.28 3.17
C GLU A 17 7.40 0.55 4.19
N THR A 18 7.97 1.66 4.65
CA THR A 18 7.34 2.59 5.58
C THR A 18 7.02 3.89 4.86
N GLU A 19 5.79 4.02 4.34
CA GLU A 19 5.39 5.19 3.58
C GLU A 19 4.24 5.94 4.25
N TRP A 20 4.44 7.25 4.41
CA TRP A 20 3.50 8.16 5.02
C TRP A 20 2.97 9.18 4.01
N SER A 21 1.64 9.32 3.93
CA SER A 21 1.01 10.41 3.19
C SER A 21 0.89 11.69 4.04
N ALA A 22 0.81 11.54 5.37
CA ALA A 22 0.88 12.65 6.30
C ALA A 22 2.28 12.72 6.90
N THR A 23 3.10 13.66 6.43
CA THR A 23 4.55 13.76 6.66
C THR A 23 4.95 15.08 7.31
N VAL A 24 6.12 15.12 7.93
CA VAL A 24 6.75 16.35 8.40
C VAL A 24 7.59 17.04 7.32
N LEU A 25 7.76 16.41 6.16
CA LEU A 25 8.46 17.01 5.02
C LEU A 25 7.62 18.14 4.44
N ALA A 26 8.14 19.36 4.48
CA ALA A 26 7.50 20.52 3.86
C ALA A 26 7.56 20.41 2.33
N PRO A 27 6.42 20.53 1.62
CA PRO A 27 6.37 20.40 0.17
C PRO A 27 6.97 21.63 -0.55
N GLY A 28 7.50 21.39 -1.75
CA GLY A 28 8.04 22.44 -2.64
C GLY A 28 9.50 22.78 -2.33
N GLY A 29 10.03 23.71 -3.15
CA GLY A 29 11.42 24.20 -3.09
C GLY A 29 11.53 25.64 -2.66
N THR A 30 10.57 26.18 -1.87
CA THR A 30 10.67 27.55 -1.36
C THR A 30 11.75 27.65 -0.28
N PRO A 31 12.38 28.81 -0.08
CA PRO A 31 13.35 28.99 1.01
C PRO A 31 12.83 28.57 2.38
N GLU A 32 11.53 28.79 2.64
CA GLU A 32 10.89 28.38 3.90
C GLU A 32 10.79 26.86 4.03
N SER A 33 10.31 26.14 2.99
CA SER A 33 10.24 24.68 3.02
C SER A 33 11.61 24.02 3.10
N VAL A 34 12.61 24.58 2.42
CA VAL A 34 14.01 24.11 2.52
C VAL A 34 14.51 24.24 3.95
N ALA A 35 14.34 25.42 4.58
CA ALA A 35 14.79 25.66 5.95
C ALA A 35 14.08 24.71 6.97
N ILE A 36 12.79 24.42 6.79
CA ILE A 36 12.05 23.46 7.60
C ILE A 36 12.66 22.06 7.49
N ASN A 37 12.91 21.59 6.27
CA ASN A 37 13.43 20.26 6.00
C ASN A 37 14.87 20.11 6.50
N GLU A 38 15.72 21.11 6.29
CA GLU A 38 17.10 21.14 6.79
C GLU A 38 17.16 21.12 8.33
N ALA A 39 16.26 21.85 9.00
CA ALA A 39 16.19 21.86 10.47
C ALA A 39 15.84 20.48 11.05
N LEU A 40 15.13 19.65 10.32
CA LEU A 40 14.80 18.27 10.69
C LEU A 40 15.86 17.26 10.18
N GLY A 41 16.73 17.64 9.26
CA GLY A 41 17.71 16.78 8.61
C GLY A 41 17.05 15.77 7.67
N ILE A 42 16.00 16.18 6.94
CA ILE A 42 15.22 15.32 6.05
C ILE A 42 15.10 15.91 4.65
N ASP A 43 14.84 15.04 3.69
CA ASP A 43 14.54 15.35 2.30
C ASP A 43 13.47 14.41 1.74
N ALA A 44 13.13 14.54 0.45
CA ALA A 44 12.12 13.70 -0.21
C ALA A 44 12.52 12.21 -0.28
N MET A 45 13.80 11.90 -0.16
CA MET A 45 14.35 10.54 -0.21
C MET A 45 14.46 9.90 1.18
N SER A 46 14.28 10.68 2.24
CA SER A 46 14.34 10.18 3.62
C SER A 46 13.22 9.19 3.90
N GLU A 47 13.51 8.20 4.72
CA GLU A 47 12.56 7.17 5.14
C GLU A 47 11.72 7.65 6.34
N ASP A 48 10.57 7.01 6.54
CA ASP A 48 9.74 7.14 7.74
C ASP A 48 9.35 8.60 8.12
N LEU A 49 9.05 9.41 7.10
CA LEU A 49 8.81 10.87 7.19
C LEU A 49 7.61 11.29 8.03
N GLY A 50 6.86 10.36 8.59
CA GLY A 50 5.70 10.60 9.44
C GLY A 50 5.74 9.86 10.77
N SER A 51 6.89 9.34 11.18
CA SER A 51 7.04 8.61 12.45
C SER A 51 6.80 9.47 13.68
N SER A 52 6.42 8.83 14.78
CA SER A 52 6.26 9.49 16.08
C SER A 52 7.53 10.22 16.50
N SER A 53 8.71 9.68 16.17
CA SER A 53 10.00 10.29 16.50
C SER A 53 10.26 11.60 15.75
N LEU A 54 9.91 11.67 14.46
CA LEU A 54 10.01 12.91 13.67
C LEU A 54 8.93 13.91 14.07
N LEU A 55 7.69 13.44 14.30
CA LEU A 55 6.58 14.29 14.74
C LEU A 55 6.87 15.01 16.07
N SER A 56 7.59 14.35 17.00
CA SER A 56 7.97 14.97 18.28
C SER A 56 8.93 16.16 18.14
N ARG A 57 9.61 16.29 16.98
CA ARG A 57 10.57 17.35 16.65
C ARG A 57 10.00 18.40 15.69
N ALA A 58 8.85 18.12 15.08
CA ALA A 58 8.22 18.98 14.08
C ALA A 58 7.04 19.74 14.68
N ASN A 59 6.82 20.97 14.18
CA ASN A 59 5.68 21.81 14.55
C ASN A 59 4.56 21.82 13.49
N HIS A 60 4.70 20.94 12.46
CA HIS A 60 3.82 20.94 11.30
C HIS A 60 3.66 19.51 10.77
N LEU A 61 2.58 19.30 10.03
CA LEU A 61 2.25 18.07 9.33
C LEU A 61 1.62 18.44 8.00
N PHE A 62 2.12 17.85 6.93
CA PHE A 62 1.65 18.09 5.57
C PHE A 62 1.02 16.82 5.01
N TRP A 63 -0.04 17.00 4.21
CA TRP A 63 -0.52 15.93 3.33
C TRP A 63 0.34 15.96 2.07
N TYR A 64 1.22 14.97 1.91
CA TYR A 64 2.19 14.91 0.83
C TYR A 64 2.46 13.44 0.47
N PRO A 65 1.47 12.76 -0.18
CA PRO A 65 1.58 11.35 -0.50
C PRO A 65 2.73 11.08 -1.47
N ALA A 66 3.32 9.90 -1.35
CA ALA A 66 4.41 9.47 -2.21
C ALA A 66 3.93 9.19 -3.63
N GLU A 67 4.75 9.55 -4.61
CA GLU A 67 4.68 9.10 -5.99
C GLU A 67 5.88 8.22 -6.30
N VAL A 68 5.60 7.09 -6.93
CA VAL A 68 6.58 6.15 -7.47
C VAL A 68 6.43 6.15 -8.98
N ASP A 69 7.48 6.45 -9.70
CA ASP A 69 7.47 6.44 -11.16
C ASP A 69 8.31 5.32 -11.75
N VAL A 70 7.95 4.90 -12.95
CA VAL A 70 8.67 3.89 -13.73
C VAL A 70 8.16 3.91 -15.17
N SER A 71 9.04 3.63 -16.13
CA SER A 71 8.60 3.39 -17.50
C SER A 71 8.21 1.93 -17.72
N ILE A 72 7.19 1.68 -18.54
CA ILE A 72 6.83 0.32 -19.00
C ILE A 72 7.94 -0.30 -19.85
N ARG A 73 8.81 0.52 -20.43
CA ARG A 73 9.96 0.15 -21.29
C ARG A 73 11.28 0.33 -20.54
N PRO A 74 12.43 -0.10 -21.09
CA PRO A 74 13.75 0.15 -20.50
C PRO A 74 14.06 1.64 -20.32
N GLY A 75 13.66 2.48 -21.29
CA GLY A 75 13.83 3.93 -21.26
C GLY A 75 12.50 4.69 -21.18
N TRP A 76 12.61 6.03 -21.11
CA TRP A 76 11.45 6.94 -21.02
C TRP A 76 10.79 7.25 -22.36
N PHE A 77 11.47 6.97 -23.47
CA PHE A 77 11.02 7.19 -24.83
C PHE A 77 10.89 5.87 -25.57
N TRP A 78 10.06 5.87 -26.62
CA TRP A 78 9.85 4.71 -27.45
C TRP A 78 11.04 4.47 -28.41
N HIS A 79 11.46 3.21 -28.50
CA HIS A 79 12.37 2.70 -29.52
C HIS A 79 11.86 1.35 -30.03
N ALA A 80 11.79 1.16 -31.37
CA ALA A 80 11.31 -0.07 -31.98
C ALA A 80 12.11 -1.32 -31.58
N SER A 81 13.40 -1.16 -31.32
CA SER A 81 14.28 -2.23 -30.83
C SER A 81 13.96 -2.73 -29.42
N GLU A 82 13.14 -2.00 -28.66
CA GLU A 82 12.75 -2.30 -27.28
C GLU A 82 11.36 -2.94 -27.18
N ASP A 83 10.66 -3.18 -28.29
CA ASP A 83 9.31 -3.75 -28.27
C ASP A 83 9.23 -5.11 -27.55
N SER A 84 10.28 -5.92 -27.65
CA SER A 84 10.39 -7.20 -26.93
C SER A 84 10.80 -7.07 -25.46
N LEU A 85 11.15 -5.85 -25.00
CA LEU A 85 11.61 -5.55 -23.64
C LEU A 85 10.56 -4.84 -22.80
N VAL A 86 9.34 -4.66 -23.32
CA VAL A 86 8.20 -4.13 -22.57
C VAL A 86 7.97 -5.01 -21.33
N LYS A 87 7.82 -4.39 -20.16
CA LYS A 87 7.59 -5.11 -18.90
C LYS A 87 6.34 -5.99 -19.03
N ASP A 88 6.49 -7.25 -18.71
CA ASP A 88 5.41 -8.22 -18.70
C ASP A 88 4.47 -8.04 -17.50
N VAL A 89 3.41 -8.84 -17.47
CA VAL A 89 2.39 -8.78 -16.41
C VAL A 89 2.97 -9.11 -15.03
N ALA A 90 3.91 -10.06 -14.96
CA ALA A 90 4.54 -10.44 -13.70
C ALA A 90 5.33 -9.27 -13.12
N LYS A 91 6.14 -8.57 -13.94
CA LYS A 91 6.88 -7.39 -13.50
C LYS A 91 5.97 -6.21 -13.15
N LEU A 92 4.91 -5.97 -13.94
CA LEU A 92 3.95 -4.90 -13.66
C LEU A 92 3.12 -5.16 -12.40
N SER A 93 2.75 -6.42 -12.13
CA SER A 93 2.05 -6.80 -10.89
C SER A 93 2.95 -6.62 -9.65
N ASP A 94 4.22 -6.95 -9.77
CA ASP A 94 5.23 -6.70 -8.73
C ASP A 94 5.38 -5.21 -8.42
N ILE A 95 5.45 -4.37 -9.46
CA ILE A 95 5.46 -2.91 -9.33
C ILE A 95 4.18 -2.40 -8.66
N TYR A 96 3.02 -2.91 -9.05
CA TYR A 96 1.74 -2.55 -8.43
C TYR A 96 1.71 -2.84 -6.93
N LEU A 97 2.14 -4.04 -6.52
CA LEU A 97 2.21 -4.44 -5.11
C LEU A 97 3.23 -3.61 -4.34
N SER A 98 4.33 -3.19 -4.99
CA SER A 98 5.43 -2.45 -4.37
C SER A 98 5.26 -0.93 -4.41
N SER A 99 4.25 -0.42 -5.11
CA SER A 99 3.92 1.02 -5.18
C SER A 99 2.54 1.30 -4.59
N VAL A 100 1.47 0.98 -5.32
CA VAL A 100 0.08 1.14 -4.84
C VAL A 100 -0.16 0.33 -3.57
N GLY A 101 0.41 -0.88 -3.49
CA GLY A 101 0.36 -1.72 -2.29
C GLY A 101 1.22 -1.23 -1.12
N ARG A 102 1.99 -0.15 -1.28
CA ARG A 102 2.77 0.51 -0.23
C ARG A 102 2.35 1.96 0.00
N ASN A 103 1.06 2.24 -0.17
CA ASN A 103 0.49 3.57 0.08
C ASN A 103 1.08 4.68 -0.80
N ALA A 104 1.50 4.37 -2.04
CA ALA A 104 2.03 5.33 -2.99
C ALA A 104 1.16 5.44 -4.26
N VAL A 105 1.26 6.56 -4.95
CA VAL A 105 0.73 6.73 -6.31
C VAL A 105 1.72 6.12 -7.29
N LEU A 106 1.27 5.30 -8.23
CA LEU A 106 2.09 4.79 -9.32
C LEU A 106 1.92 5.68 -10.55
N LEU A 107 3.01 6.30 -11.00
CA LEU A 107 3.12 6.95 -12.29
C LEU A 107 3.83 6.00 -13.27
N LEU A 108 3.06 5.31 -14.11
CA LEU A 108 3.58 4.41 -15.14
C LEU A 108 3.71 5.16 -16.46
N ASN A 109 4.93 5.43 -16.90
CA ASN A 109 5.19 6.01 -18.21
C ASN A 109 4.96 4.99 -19.33
N VAL A 110 4.15 5.37 -20.32
CA VAL A 110 3.85 4.59 -21.53
C VAL A 110 4.12 5.48 -22.74
N PRO A 111 5.32 5.44 -23.32
CA PRO A 111 5.71 6.36 -24.37
C PRO A 111 5.00 6.03 -25.71
N PRO A 112 4.47 7.03 -26.42
CA PRO A 112 3.93 6.82 -27.77
C PRO A 112 5.04 6.56 -28.78
N ASP A 113 4.72 5.82 -29.84
CA ASP A 113 5.60 5.59 -30.97
C ASP A 113 5.75 6.86 -31.87
N ASN A 114 6.49 6.75 -32.97
CA ASN A 114 6.71 7.87 -33.90
C ASN A 114 5.43 8.32 -34.65
N ARG A 115 4.32 7.61 -34.54
CA ARG A 115 2.99 7.99 -35.04
C ARG A 115 2.13 8.68 -33.97
N GLY A 116 2.62 8.78 -32.75
CA GLY A 116 1.88 9.31 -31.60
C GLY A 116 0.89 8.30 -31.00
N LEU A 117 1.07 6.99 -31.24
CA LEU A 117 0.18 5.93 -30.78
C LEU A 117 0.90 5.04 -29.75
N ILE A 118 0.13 4.52 -28.80
CA ILE A 118 0.62 3.44 -27.92
C ILE A 118 0.71 2.15 -28.73
N THR A 119 1.83 1.44 -28.64
CA THR A 119 2.05 0.22 -29.44
C THR A 119 1.26 -0.97 -28.92
N ASP A 120 1.04 -1.99 -29.75
CA ASP A 120 0.34 -3.21 -29.34
C ASP A 120 1.09 -3.96 -28.22
N HIS A 121 2.43 -3.89 -28.15
CA HIS A 121 3.23 -4.47 -27.09
C HIS A 121 2.88 -3.85 -25.73
N ASP A 122 2.85 -2.52 -25.64
CA ASP A 122 2.48 -1.81 -24.41
C ASP A 122 1.01 -2.07 -24.06
N ILE A 123 0.10 -2.00 -25.03
CA ILE A 123 -1.34 -2.26 -24.84
C ILE A 123 -1.56 -3.65 -24.24
N ASN A 124 -0.87 -4.68 -24.75
CA ASN A 124 -1.01 -6.05 -24.26
C ASN A 124 -0.55 -6.18 -22.80
N SER A 125 0.57 -5.57 -22.45
CA SER A 125 1.04 -5.55 -21.04
C SER A 125 0.08 -4.81 -20.11
N LEU A 126 -0.46 -3.66 -20.53
CA LEU A 126 -1.45 -2.91 -19.76
C LEU A 126 -2.77 -3.67 -19.57
N ARG A 127 -3.27 -4.33 -20.64
CA ARG A 127 -4.45 -5.19 -20.55
C ARG A 127 -4.21 -6.39 -19.65
N GLY A 128 -3.01 -6.96 -19.70
CA GLY A 128 -2.60 -8.03 -18.82
C GLY A 128 -2.60 -7.59 -17.35
N LEU A 129 -2.02 -6.44 -17.02
CA LEU A 129 -2.05 -5.85 -15.67
C LEU A 129 -3.50 -5.60 -15.20
N LYS A 130 -4.36 -5.05 -16.10
CA LYS A 130 -5.78 -4.86 -15.77
C LYS A 130 -6.47 -6.18 -15.45
N THR A 131 -6.25 -7.21 -16.25
CA THR A 131 -6.81 -8.53 -16.03
C THR A 131 -6.32 -9.13 -14.70
N TRP A 132 -5.04 -8.97 -14.39
CA TRP A 132 -4.45 -9.43 -13.14
C TRP A 132 -5.06 -8.71 -11.92
N THR A 133 -5.18 -7.38 -11.98
CA THR A 133 -5.82 -6.61 -10.89
C THR A 133 -7.29 -6.97 -10.72
N ASP A 134 -8.05 -7.18 -11.80
CA ASP A 134 -9.44 -7.61 -11.73
C ASP A 134 -9.58 -8.99 -11.05
N LYS A 135 -8.68 -9.92 -11.37
CA LYS A 135 -8.64 -11.25 -10.72
C LYS A 135 -8.25 -11.15 -9.24
N LEU A 136 -7.24 -10.34 -8.92
CA LEU A 136 -6.80 -10.14 -7.53
C LEU A 136 -7.96 -9.71 -6.64
N TYR A 137 -8.76 -8.74 -7.08
CA TYR A 137 -9.86 -8.19 -6.28
C TYR A 137 -11.22 -8.88 -6.50
N ALA A 138 -11.29 -9.93 -7.32
CA ALA A 138 -12.56 -10.58 -7.67
C ALA A 138 -13.27 -11.21 -6.47
N THR A 139 -12.52 -11.73 -5.49
CA THR A 139 -13.08 -12.43 -4.34
C THR A 139 -12.29 -12.09 -3.09
N ASP A 140 -12.92 -11.38 -2.16
CA ASP A 140 -12.40 -11.23 -0.81
C ASP A 140 -12.79 -12.47 0.03
N LEU A 141 -11.80 -13.21 0.49
CA LEU A 141 -11.97 -14.45 1.26
C LEU A 141 -12.38 -14.19 2.72
N LEU A 142 -12.31 -12.95 3.20
CA LEU A 142 -12.88 -12.54 4.49
C LEU A 142 -14.33 -12.09 4.38
N ASN A 143 -14.88 -11.94 3.17
CA ASN A 143 -16.30 -11.64 3.01
C ASN A 143 -17.17 -12.75 3.61
N GLY A 144 -18.13 -12.38 4.47
CA GLY A 144 -18.97 -13.32 5.20
C GLY A 144 -18.27 -14.08 6.33
N SER A 145 -17.00 -13.75 6.66
CA SER A 145 -16.30 -14.30 7.82
C SER A 145 -16.99 -13.94 9.13
N ARG A 146 -16.74 -14.72 10.19
CA ARG A 146 -17.22 -14.41 11.54
C ARG A 146 -16.14 -13.61 12.29
N PRO A 147 -16.35 -12.29 12.52
CA PRO A 147 -15.38 -11.46 13.22
C PRO A 147 -15.46 -11.62 14.73
N TYR A 148 -14.31 -11.53 15.40
CA TYR A 148 -14.17 -11.41 16.85
C TYR A 148 -13.39 -10.15 17.20
N GLY A 149 -13.86 -9.45 18.19
CA GLY A 149 -13.36 -8.15 18.60
C GLY A 149 -14.44 -7.07 18.46
N ARG A 150 -14.43 -6.11 19.38
CA ARG A 150 -15.43 -5.03 19.36
C ARG A 150 -15.29 -4.17 18.12
N GLY A 151 -16.31 -4.16 17.27
CA GLY A 151 -16.35 -3.39 16.02
C GLY A 151 -15.49 -3.99 14.89
N ALA A 152 -14.96 -5.21 15.04
CA ALA A 152 -14.18 -5.89 14.02
C ALA A 152 -14.96 -6.16 12.73
N SER A 153 -16.30 -6.22 12.79
CA SER A 153 -17.18 -6.35 11.62
C SER A 153 -16.97 -5.23 10.59
N ASN A 154 -16.58 -4.04 11.02
CA ASN A 154 -16.32 -2.90 10.13
C ASN A 154 -15.06 -3.09 9.26
N LEU A 155 -14.27 -4.12 9.50
CA LEU A 155 -13.09 -4.44 8.68
C LEU A 155 -13.46 -5.25 7.42
N THR A 156 -14.63 -5.91 7.41
CA THR A 156 -15.04 -6.86 6.38
C THR A 156 -16.46 -6.60 5.84
N ASP A 157 -17.06 -5.44 6.16
CA ASP A 157 -18.41 -5.08 5.72
C ASP A 157 -18.48 -4.51 4.29
N GLY A 158 -17.34 -4.24 3.67
CA GLY A 158 -17.23 -3.67 2.33
C GLY A 158 -17.54 -2.17 2.25
N ASP A 159 -17.71 -1.51 3.40
CA ASP A 159 -18.02 -0.06 3.48
C ASP A 159 -16.82 0.73 4.03
N ASN A 160 -16.10 1.40 3.15
CA ASN A 160 -14.95 2.24 3.51
C ASN A 160 -15.32 3.48 4.35
N SER A 161 -16.60 3.78 4.56
CA SER A 161 -17.06 4.85 5.45
C SER A 161 -17.15 4.41 6.91
N THR A 162 -17.18 3.12 7.18
CA THR A 162 -17.06 2.53 8.51
C THR A 162 -15.61 2.26 8.86
N SER A 163 -15.28 2.13 10.14
CA SER A 163 -13.93 1.78 10.55
C SER A 163 -13.88 1.10 11.91
N TRP A 164 -12.93 0.19 12.06
CA TRP A 164 -12.56 -0.40 13.33
C TRP A 164 -11.59 0.54 14.09
N ASN A 165 -11.96 0.87 15.34
CA ASN A 165 -11.11 1.67 16.22
C ASN A 165 -10.80 0.89 17.50
N PRO A 166 -9.66 0.20 17.58
CA PRO A 166 -9.27 -0.61 18.74
C PRO A 166 -8.67 0.26 19.85
N ARG A 167 -9.51 0.84 20.71
CA ARG A 167 -9.05 1.75 21.79
C ARG A 167 -8.22 1.06 22.88
N HIS A 168 -8.57 -0.20 23.26
CA HIS A 168 -7.98 -0.91 24.40
C HIS A 168 -7.49 -2.31 24.08
N ASN A 169 -8.00 -2.92 23.02
CA ASN A 169 -7.55 -4.22 22.55
C ASN A 169 -7.31 -4.15 21.04
N PRO A 170 -6.07 -3.96 20.59
CA PRO A 170 -5.73 -3.76 19.19
C PRO A 170 -5.68 -5.07 18.40
N VAL A 171 -6.56 -6.03 18.73
CA VAL A 171 -6.64 -7.34 18.10
C VAL A 171 -8.04 -7.58 17.55
N ALA A 172 -8.13 -8.03 16.32
CA ALA A 172 -9.32 -8.56 15.68
C ALA A 172 -9.01 -9.92 15.07
N SER A 173 -9.92 -10.88 15.19
CA SER A 173 -9.77 -12.15 14.48
C SER A 173 -11.02 -12.54 13.70
N PHE A 174 -10.84 -13.43 12.72
CA PHE A 174 -11.84 -13.77 11.72
C PHE A 174 -11.78 -15.25 11.42
N VAL A 175 -12.92 -15.91 11.55
CA VAL A 175 -13.09 -17.28 11.03
C VAL A 175 -13.66 -17.17 9.62
N PRO A 176 -12.88 -17.55 8.57
CA PRO A 176 -13.35 -17.48 7.19
C PRO A 176 -14.64 -18.31 6.99
N ALA A 177 -15.55 -17.80 6.15
CA ALA A 177 -16.78 -18.53 5.83
C ALA A 177 -16.50 -19.76 4.95
N ILE A 178 -15.42 -19.75 4.19
CA ILE A 178 -15.01 -20.79 3.27
C ILE A 178 -13.54 -21.12 3.52
N ALA A 179 -13.22 -22.40 3.63
CA ALA A 179 -11.84 -22.86 3.68
C ALA A 179 -11.19 -22.72 2.30
N ALA A 180 -10.39 -21.67 2.13
CA ALA A 180 -9.67 -21.38 0.89
C ALA A 180 -8.20 -21.04 1.19
N THR A 181 -7.35 -21.18 0.19
CA THR A 181 -5.96 -20.68 0.26
C THR A 181 -5.91 -19.20 -0.12
N PHE A 182 -4.98 -18.48 0.47
CA PHE A 182 -4.73 -17.06 0.20
C PHE A 182 -3.24 -16.75 0.34
N ASN A 183 -2.78 -15.70 -0.35
CA ASN A 183 -1.38 -15.29 -0.33
C ASN A 183 -1.19 -13.77 -0.43
N VAL A 184 -2.28 -13.00 -0.37
CA VAL A 184 -2.23 -11.53 -0.35
C VAL A 184 -3.20 -11.02 0.71
N ALA A 185 -2.73 -10.14 1.57
CA ALA A 185 -3.56 -9.36 2.49
C ALA A 185 -3.65 -7.90 2.02
N MET A 186 -4.83 -7.30 2.14
CA MET A 186 -5.04 -5.87 1.97
C MET A 186 -5.53 -5.24 3.27
N LEU A 187 -4.92 -4.12 3.64
CA LEU A 187 -5.35 -3.27 4.75
C LEU A 187 -5.54 -1.84 4.25
N GLN A 188 -6.54 -1.14 4.79
CA GLN A 188 -6.75 0.29 4.54
C GLN A 188 -7.09 1.01 5.84
N GLU A 189 -6.51 2.20 6.04
CA GLU A 189 -6.97 3.14 7.07
C GLU A 189 -8.04 4.07 6.50
N ASP A 190 -8.97 4.49 7.33
CA ASP A 190 -9.87 5.61 7.05
C ASP A 190 -9.06 6.92 7.02
N ILE A 191 -8.56 7.25 5.83
CA ILE A 191 -7.68 8.40 5.61
C ILE A 191 -8.32 9.74 5.98
N SER A 192 -9.65 9.84 5.99
CA SER A 192 -10.34 11.05 6.44
C SER A 192 -10.04 11.36 7.90
N LYS A 193 -9.66 10.36 8.69
CA LYS A 193 -9.23 10.47 10.09
C LYS A 193 -7.71 10.47 10.27
N GLY A 194 -6.97 10.36 9.16
CA GLY A 194 -5.51 10.40 9.09
C GLY A 194 -4.85 9.02 9.19
N GLN A 195 -3.68 8.91 8.61
CA GLN A 195 -2.81 7.73 8.68
C GLN A 195 -2.14 7.64 10.05
N ARG A 196 -2.21 6.51 10.74
CA ARG A 196 -1.80 6.40 12.14
C ARG A 196 -1.02 5.15 12.51
N VAL A 197 -1.21 4.04 11.80
CA VAL A 197 -0.54 2.77 12.08
C VAL A 197 0.94 2.87 11.78
N GLU A 198 1.78 2.40 12.72
CA GLU A 198 3.24 2.31 12.60
C GLU A 198 3.73 0.88 12.47
N LYS A 199 2.98 -0.09 13.04
CA LYS A 199 3.32 -1.51 12.96
C LYS A 199 2.10 -2.39 13.18
N PHE A 200 2.00 -3.46 12.37
CA PHE A 200 0.97 -4.49 12.52
C PHE A 200 1.53 -5.88 12.24
N ILE A 201 0.79 -6.89 12.68
CA ILE A 201 1.09 -8.32 12.47
C ILE A 201 -0.19 -9.00 11.99
N ILE A 202 -0.05 -9.92 11.03
CA ILE A 202 -1.09 -10.84 10.60
C ILE A 202 -0.64 -12.25 10.95
N GLU A 203 -1.49 -12.99 11.67
CA GLU A 203 -1.25 -14.37 12.07
C GLU A 203 -2.37 -15.26 11.54
N ALA A 204 -2.03 -16.51 11.25
CA ALA A 204 -2.95 -17.55 10.78
C ALA A 204 -2.93 -18.72 11.75
N LEU A 205 -4.10 -19.23 12.12
CA LEU A 205 -4.27 -20.44 12.92
C LEU A 205 -4.41 -21.63 11.98
N SER A 206 -3.54 -22.63 12.13
CA SER A 206 -3.65 -23.93 11.49
C SER A 206 -3.67 -25.03 12.55
N GLY A 207 -4.83 -25.67 12.71
CA GLY A 207 -5.04 -26.60 13.81
C GLY A 207 -5.01 -25.92 15.18
N THR A 208 -3.92 -26.03 15.93
CA THR A 208 -3.76 -25.44 17.29
C THR A 208 -2.65 -24.39 17.37
N GLU A 209 -1.93 -24.14 16.27
CA GLU A 209 -0.75 -23.27 16.26
C GLU A 209 -1.02 -21.98 15.48
N TRP A 210 -0.58 -20.86 16.05
CA TRP A 210 -0.59 -19.56 15.42
C TRP A 210 0.76 -19.25 14.78
N ASP A 211 0.75 -19.04 13.46
CA ASP A 211 1.93 -18.62 12.71
C ASP A 211 1.81 -17.17 12.27
N THR A 212 2.90 -16.41 12.40
CA THR A 212 2.98 -15.09 11.81
C THR A 212 3.19 -15.22 10.29
N ILE A 213 2.19 -14.83 9.50
CA ILE A 213 2.24 -14.90 8.04
C ILE A 213 2.69 -13.60 7.39
N ALA A 214 2.47 -12.46 8.06
CA ALA A 214 2.95 -11.17 7.58
C ALA A 214 3.17 -10.20 8.74
N THR A 215 4.14 -9.30 8.54
CA THR A 215 4.34 -8.10 9.36
C THR A 215 4.44 -6.89 8.47
N GLY A 216 4.01 -5.74 8.95
CA GLY A 216 4.14 -4.50 8.19
C GLY A 216 4.29 -3.29 9.10
N THR A 217 4.71 -2.20 8.51
CA THR A 217 4.88 -0.91 9.18
C THR A 217 3.62 -0.07 9.01
N THR A 218 3.56 0.82 8.02
CA THR A 218 2.41 1.69 7.75
C THR A 218 1.34 0.99 6.93
N ILE A 219 0.10 1.41 7.11
CA ILE A 219 -1.04 0.98 6.28
C ILE A 219 -1.39 2.10 5.28
N GLY A 220 -1.90 3.23 5.76
CA GLY A 220 -2.35 4.34 4.93
C GLY A 220 -3.58 4.01 4.09
N TYR A 221 -3.69 4.65 2.91
CA TYR A 221 -4.83 4.43 2.02
C TYR A 221 -4.94 2.99 1.52
N LYS A 222 -3.79 2.33 1.25
CA LYS A 222 -3.75 0.93 0.84
C LYS A 222 -2.41 0.28 1.17
N ARG A 223 -2.47 -0.84 1.86
CA ARG A 223 -1.35 -1.74 2.07
C ARG A 223 -1.70 -3.11 1.53
N LEU A 224 -0.92 -3.59 0.55
CA LEU A 224 -0.95 -4.96 0.05
C LEU A 224 0.32 -5.67 0.50
N ILE A 225 0.19 -6.90 1.01
CA ILE A 225 1.31 -7.72 1.41
C ILE A 225 1.14 -9.10 0.81
N ARG A 226 2.12 -9.54 0.01
CA ARG A 226 2.21 -10.91 -0.50
C ARG A 226 3.03 -11.75 0.47
N PHE A 227 2.60 -12.97 0.70
CA PHE A 227 3.27 -13.98 1.51
C PHE A 227 3.10 -15.37 0.88
N PRO A 228 3.84 -16.42 1.33
CA PRO A 228 3.60 -17.78 0.88
C PRO A 228 2.14 -18.21 1.07
N GLU A 229 1.65 -19.05 0.18
CA GLU A 229 0.28 -19.54 0.22
C GLU A 229 -0.07 -20.18 1.56
N VAL A 230 -1.18 -19.76 2.15
CA VAL A 230 -1.65 -20.19 3.47
C VAL A 230 -3.09 -20.65 3.37
N LYS A 231 -3.42 -21.71 4.14
CA LYS A 231 -4.79 -22.10 4.48
C LYS A 231 -4.93 -22.05 5.99
N ALA A 232 -5.96 -21.39 6.51
CA ALA A 232 -6.11 -21.19 7.93
C ALA A 232 -7.56 -21.37 8.41
N ASP A 233 -7.70 -21.78 9.67
CA ASP A 233 -8.99 -21.92 10.36
C ASP A 233 -9.46 -20.57 10.95
N GLU A 234 -8.49 -19.73 11.34
CA GLU A 234 -8.73 -18.38 11.86
C GLU A 234 -7.58 -17.45 11.47
N ILE A 235 -7.89 -16.18 11.22
CA ILE A 235 -6.92 -15.12 10.88
C ILE A 235 -6.98 -14.06 11.95
N LYS A 236 -5.84 -13.53 12.36
CA LYS A 236 -5.74 -12.50 13.38
C LYS A 236 -4.95 -11.31 12.88
N LEU A 237 -5.51 -10.11 13.04
CA LEU A 237 -4.85 -8.83 12.82
C LEU A 237 -4.56 -8.20 14.18
N THR A 238 -3.30 -7.85 14.42
CA THR A 238 -2.84 -7.12 15.61
C THR A 238 -2.21 -5.80 15.18
N ILE A 239 -2.70 -4.66 15.67
CA ILE A 239 -2.03 -3.38 15.55
C ILE A 239 -1.04 -3.26 16.71
N VAL A 240 0.25 -3.31 16.42
CA VAL A 240 1.32 -3.34 17.44
C VAL A 240 1.65 -1.94 17.95
N SER A 241 1.72 -0.96 17.03
CA SER A 241 1.95 0.44 17.37
C SER A 241 1.25 1.39 16.40
N SER A 242 0.89 2.55 16.91
CA SER A 242 0.28 3.64 16.14
C SER A 242 0.59 4.98 16.80
N ARG A 243 0.76 6.03 16.00
CA ARG A 243 1.04 7.39 16.48
C ARG A 243 -0.19 8.10 17.08
N ALA A 244 -1.39 7.55 16.88
CA ALA A 244 -2.65 7.92 17.51
C ALA A 244 -3.63 6.75 17.39
N ALA A 245 -4.81 6.81 18.04
CA ALA A 245 -5.83 5.76 17.93
C ALA A 245 -6.18 5.48 16.46
N PRO A 246 -5.89 4.28 15.92
CA PRO A 246 -6.05 3.98 14.50
C PRO A 246 -7.53 3.81 14.12
N TYR A 247 -7.83 4.04 12.85
CA TYR A 247 -9.13 3.78 12.24
C TYR A 247 -8.89 2.96 10.97
N ILE A 248 -9.13 1.65 11.05
CA ILE A 248 -8.94 0.72 9.94
C ILE A 248 -10.29 0.49 9.26
N SER A 249 -10.39 0.80 7.97
CA SER A 249 -11.64 0.65 7.20
C SER A 249 -11.76 -0.71 6.52
N THR A 250 -10.63 -1.37 6.23
CA THR A 250 -10.66 -2.62 5.48
C THR A 250 -9.57 -3.58 5.93
N PHE A 251 -9.92 -4.84 6.06
CA PHE A 251 -9.02 -5.99 6.07
C PHE A 251 -9.60 -7.06 5.15
N ALA A 252 -8.88 -7.39 4.09
CA ALA A 252 -9.29 -8.35 3.08
C ALA A 252 -8.17 -9.35 2.79
N LEU A 253 -8.53 -10.55 2.35
CA LEU A 253 -7.60 -11.60 1.93
C LEU A 253 -7.93 -12.05 0.51
N TYR A 254 -6.89 -12.19 -0.29
CA TYR A 254 -6.98 -12.57 -1.69
C TYR A 254 -6.05 -13.72 -2.02
N HIS A 255 -6.33 -14.38 -3.14
CA HIS A 255 -5.42 -15.34 -3.76
C HIS A 255 -5.02 -14.84 -5.16
N THR A 256 -3.74 -14.92 -5.47
CA THR A 256 -3.19 -14.64 -6.81
C THR A 256 -2.17 -15.71 -7.19
N GLU A 257 -2.16 -16.07 -8.48
CA GLU A 257 -1.18 -16.98 -9.07
C GLU A 257 0.18 -16.32 -9.22
#